data_54591b87a97c28da76851793d93b3d0d
#
_entry.id   54591b87a97c28da76851793d93b3d0d
#
_cell.length_a   1.000
_cell.length_b   1.000
_cell.length_c   1.000
_cell.angle_alpha   90.00
_cell.angle_beta   90.00
_cell.angle_gamma   90.00
#
_symmetry.space_group_name_H-M   'P 1'
#
loop_
_entity.id
_entity.type
_entity.pdbx_description
1 polymer ?
#
loop_
_entity_poly.entity_id
_entity_poly.type
_entity_poly.pdbx_seq_one_letter_code
_entity_poly.pdbx_strand_id
1 'polypeptide(L)'
;MMMSLLIPAILCSCTPTDLTDGTDTIQPNTIVYTMLEESAPHEGTWLQWPHQYQYGTAYRNSLDPTWVAMTKELVTSEKVHIIAYNETEKQRIVKLLNQAGVALTNVDFKIYKTDDVWIRDNGPIYTKDASGNLVIQDWGFNGWGEKTDDDSGYPIGFENCDLIPAKIGADQNRTVINLNETMINEGGSVEIDGNGTLMACKSSILNANRNPGMTQAEAEKIFTKYLGVTHFIWLDGKAGLDITDMHIDGFARFANPTTIVTMNDDDLAEWQVPDSDIDKLYAAKNKNGMPYTFLKIPLTQNNVKKTDGTNLGYKGSYINYYIANTKVLVPNYNDPNDAVANAMIQTLYPDRTVVGIDVRNLYENGGMVHCVTQQQPK
;
A
#
# COMPACT_ATOMS: atom_id res chain seq x y z
N MET A 1 75.92 -19.23 45.47
CA MET A 1 74.91 -18.28 45.99
C MET A 1 74.11 -17.80 44.84
N MET A 2 73.09 -18.59 44.47
CA MET A 2 72.20 -18.28 43.33
C MET A 2 70.85 -17.76 43.86
N MET A 3 70.51 -16.57 43.53
CA MET A 3 69.33 -15.92 43.97
C MET A 3 68.23 -16.17 42.89
N SER A 4 67.25 -16.96 43.25
CA SER A 4 66.04 -17.18 42.38
C SER A 4 65.07 -16.04 42.50
N LEU A 5 64.78 -15.38 41.39
CA LEU A 5 63.66 -14.42 41.28
C LEU A 5 62.36 -15.19 40.98
N LEU A 6 61.39 -15.04 41.88
CA LEU A 6 60.01 -15.47 41.65
C LEU A 6 59.25 -14.32 40.94
N ILE A 7 58.70 -14.62 39.78
CA ILE A 7 57.76 -13.74 39.05
C ILE A 7 56.34 -14.23 39.38
N PRO A 8 55.43 -13.38 39.87
CA PRO A 8 54.05 -13.81 40.08
C PRO A 8 53.32 -13.81 38.74
N ALA A 9 52.71 -14.95 38.39
CA ALA A 9 51.79 -15.08 37.26
C ALA A 9 50.43 -14.42 37.58
N ILE A 10 50.06 -13.37 36.82
CA ILE A 10 48.75 -12.78 36.88
C ILE A 10 47.82 -13.66 36.00
N LEU A 11 46.94 -14.40 36.66
CA LEU A 11 45.83 -15.09 36.02
C LEU A 11 44.77 -14.08 35.66
N CYS A 12 44.71 -13.76 34.35
CA CYS A 12 43.58 -12.98 33.79
C CYS A 12 42.40 -13.97 33.61
N SER A 13 41.42 -13.88 34.50
CA SER A 13 40.17 -14.59 34.41
C SER A 13 39.30 -13.88 33.34
N CYS A 14 39.26 -14.40 32.14
CA CYS A 14 38.23 -14.05 31.17
C CYS A 14 36.93 -14.77 31.55
N THR A 15 36.03 -14.05 32.15
CA THR A 15 34.61 -14.48 32.21
C THR A 15 34.02 -14.44 30.80
N PRO A 16 33.32 -15.48 30.35
CA PRO A 16 32.58 -15.41 29.12
C PRO A 16 31.48 -14.38 29.29
N THR A 17 31.45 -13.33 28.45
CA THR A 17 30.28 -12.50 28.28
C THR A 17 29.19 -13.39 27.71
N ASP A 18 28.15 -13.64 28.50
CA ASP A 18 26.87 -14.19 28.06
C ASP A 18 26.39 -13.36 26.87
N LEU A 19 26.48 -13.98 25.67
CA LEU A 19 25.65 -13.56 24.54
C LEU A 19 24.22 -13.92 24.93
N THR A 20 23.51 -12.98 25.50
CA THR A 20 22.06 -13.10 25.64
C THR A 20 21.51 -13.19 24.23
N ASP A 21 21.11 -14.40 23.87
CA ASP A 21 20.25 -14.71 22.74
C ASP A 21 19.03 -13.79 22.85
N GLY A 22 18.99 -12.78 21.97
CA GLY A 22 17.92 -11.78 21.96
C GLY A 22 16.64 -12.36 21.37
N THR A 23 16.06 -13.36 22.02
CA THR A 23 14.64 -13.64 21.86
C THR A 23 13.89 -12.51 22.55
N ASP A 24 13.66 -11.43 21.78
CA ASP A 24 12.71 -10.39 22.16
C ASP A 24 11.35 -11.08 22.35
N THR A 25 11.04 -11.46 23.60
CA THR A 25 9.70 -11.90 23.97
C THR A 25 8.80 -10.69 23.77
N ILE A 26 8.12 -10.63 22.61
CA ILE A 26 7.11 -9.61 22.30
C ILE A 26 6.14 -9.57 23.47
N GLN A 27 6.22 -8.54 24.31
CA GLN A 27 5.24 -8.35 25.37
C GLN A 27 3.88 -8.15 24.72
N PRO A 28 2.84 -8.88 25.12
CA PRO A 28 1.53 -8.76 24.50
C PRO A 28 1.06 -7.30 24.61
N ASN A 29 0.70 -6.69 23.46
CA ASN A 29 0.10 -5.37 23.32
C ASN A 29 1.03 -4.14 23.47
N THR A 30 2.34 -4.25 23.27
CA THR A 30 3.21 -3.06 23.24
C THR A 30 3.19 -2.41 21.87
N ILE A 31 2.57 -1.23 21.75
CA ILE A 31 2.69 -0.37 20.57
C ILE A 31 4.10 0.24 20.59
N VAL A 32 4.84 0.05 19.50
CA VAL A 32 6.18 0.63 19.32
C VAL A 32 6.16 1.69 18.22
N TYR A 33 5.32 1.47 17.21
CA TYR A 33 5.16 2.37 16.07
C TYR A 33 3.69 2.68 15.83
N THR A 34 3.42 3.81 15.19
CA THR A 34 2.05 4.23 14.84
C THR A 34 2.00 4.64 13.37
N MET A 35 1.19 3.96 12.58
CA MET A 35 0.86 4.34 11.22
C MET A 35 -0.13 5.50 11.25
N LEU A 36 0.09 6.51 10.41
CA LEU A 36 -0.85 7.62 10.24
C LEU A 36 -1.89 7.24 9.19
N GLU A 37 -3.12 7.72 9.39
CA GLU A 37 -4.16 7.61 8.36
C GLU A 37 -3.75 8.34 7.08
N GLU A 38 -4.26 7.87 5.93
CA GLU A 38 -3.88 8.42 4.62
C GLU A 38 -4.24 9.91 4.49
N SER A 39 -5.25 10.41 5.19
CA SER A 39 -5.65 11.81 5.16
C SER A 39 -4.74 12.76 5.96
N ALA A 40 -3.76 12.23 6.71
CA ALA A 40 -2.77 13.03 7.42
C ALA A 40 -1.90 13.86 6.45
N PRO A 41 -1.30 14.98 6.89
CA PRO A 41 -0.49 15.80 6.00
C PRO A 41 0.69 15.04 5.37
N HIS A 42 0.78 15.07 4.04
CA HIS A 42 1.85 14.44 3.27
C HIS A 42 3.04 15.39 3.04
N GLU A 43 4.25 14.85 3.11
CA GLU A 43 5.45 15.42 2.49
C GLU A 43 5.36 15.19 0.98
N GLY A 44 4.94 14.01 0.55
CA GLY A 44 4.77 13.66 -0.85
C GLY A 44 4.11 12.32 -1.10
N THR A 45 3.94 12.00 -2.37
CA THR A 45 3.42 10.73 -2.89
C THR A 45 4.46 10.03 -3.74
N TRP A 46 4.65 8.74 -3.51
CA TRP A 46 5.46 7.85 -4.31
C TRP A 46 4.67 7.24 -5.46
N LEU A 47 5.29 7.20 -6.65
CA LEU A 47 4.79 6.52 -7.85
C LEU A 47 5.91 5.66 -8.45
N GLN A 48 5.64 4.39 -8.77
CA GLN A 48 6.49 3.58 -9.63
C GLN A 48 6.02 3.76 -11.08
N TRP A 49 6.87 4.32 -11.96
CA TRP A 49 6.45 4.59 -13.33
C TRP A 49 6.54 3.34 -14.20
N PRO A 50 5.52 3.05 -15.04
CA PRO A 50 5.56 1.90 -15.94
C PRO A 50 6.74 1.98 -16.91
N HIS A 51 7.39 0.85 -17.16
CA HIS A 51 8.54 0.72 -18.04
C HIS A 51 8.39 -0.44 -19.01
N GLN A 52 9.25 -0.49 -20.04
CA GLN A 52 9.14 -1.49 -21.10
C GLN A 52 9.80 -2.84 -20.79
N TYR A 53 10.54 -2.94 -19.69
CA TYR A 53 11.45 -4.08 -19.48
C TYR A 53 10.75 -5.33 -18.95
N GLN A 54 9.54 -5.18 -18.39
CA GLN A 54 8.74 -6.29 -17.91
C GLN A 54 7.67 -6.70 -18.96
N TYR A 55 6.76 -5.79 -19.26
CA TYR A 55 5.58 -6.09 -20.10
C TYR A 55 5.63 -5.42 -21.49
N GLY A 56 6.78 -4.83 -21.85
CA GLY A 56 7.00 -4.25 -23.17
C GLY A 56 6.47 -2.81 -23.35
N THR A 57 6.73 -2.29 -24.54
CA THR A 57 6.45 -0.89 -24.88
C THR A 57 4.95 -0.57 -24.95
N ALA A 58 4.12 -1.50 -25.39
CA ALA A 58 2.67 -1.29 -25.50
C ALA A 58 2.04 -1.07 -24.13
N TYR A 59 2.36 -1.93 -23.17
CA TYR A 59 1.95 -1.83 -21.76
C TYR A 59 2.34 -0.45 -21.19
N ARG A 60 3.63 -0.13 -21.19
CA ARG A 60 4.16 1.14 -20.70
C ARG A 60 3.41 2.34 -21.28
N ASN A 61 3.28 2.40 -22.61
CA ASN A 61 2.68 3.55 -23.28
C ASN A 61 1.18 3.68 -23.03
N SER A 62 0.48 2.57 -22.80
CA SER A 62 -0.96 2.58 -22.48
C SER A 62 -1.24 3.15 -21.09
N LEU A 63 -0.29 3.03 -20.17
CA LEU A 63 -0.40 3.47 -18.78
C LEU A 63 0.14 4.90 -18.55
N ASP A 64 1.10 5.38 -19.36
CA ASP A 64 1.69 6.71 -19.24
C ASP A 64 0.66 7.85 -19.02
N PRO A 65 -0.49 7.92 -19.72
CA PRO A 65 -1.48 8.98 -19.51
C PRO A 65 -2.02 9.03 -18.08
N THR A 66 -2.25 7.90 -17.44
CA THR A 66 -2.73 7.81 -16.06
C THR A 66 -1.70 8.37 -15.09
N TRP A 67 -0.43 7.99 -15.22
CA TRP A 67 0.68 8.52 -14.38
C TRP A 67 0.91 10.02 -14.58
N VAL A 68 0.84 10.49 -15.82
CA VAL A 68 0.92 11.93 -16.13
C VAL A 68 -0.21 12.68 -15.46
N ALA A 69 -1.45 12.19 -15.54
CA ALA A 69 -2.62 12.82 -14.93
C ALA A 69 -2.50 12.87 -13.40
N MET A 70 -2.13 11.76 -12.74
CA MET A 70 -1.90 11.74 -11.29
C MET A 70 -0.79 12.73 -10.88
N THR A 71 0.34 12.69 -11.56
CA THR A 71 1.47 13.60 -11.28
C THR A 71 1.05 15.05 -11.39
N LYS A 72 0.31 15.41 -12.45
CA LYS A 72 -0.17 16.78 -12.69
C LYS A 72 -1.03 17.32 -11.54
N GLU A 73 -1.88 16.51 -10.97
CA GLU A 73 -2.74 16.91 -9.84
C GLU A 73 -1.96 16.98 -8.52
N LEU A 74 -1.11 15.98 -8.25
CA LEU A 74 -0.36 15.86 -6.99
C LEU A 74 0.68 16.97 -6.81
N VAL A 75 1.41 17.37 -7.85
CA VAL A 75 2.46 18.43 -7.77
C VAL A 75 1.92 19.79 -7.33
N THR A 76 0.59 19.97 -7.35
CA THR A 76 -0.05 21.23 -6.95
C THR A 76 -0.02 21.46 -5.44
N SER A 77 0.19 20.41 -4.63
CA SER A 77 0.08 20.49 -3.17
C SER A 77 1.12 19.68 -2.39
N GLU A 78 1.86 18.80 -3.05
CA GLU A 78 2.85 17.95 -2.41
C GLU A 78 3.95 17.56 -3.39
N LYS A 79 5.03 16.96 -2.89
CA LYS A 79 6.03 16.38 -3.77
C LYS A 79 5.50 15.10 -4.42
N VAL A 80 5.99 14.83 -5.62
CA VAL A 80 5.78 13.55 -6.28
C VAL A 80 7.14 12.88 -6.46
N HIS A 81 7.34 11.81 -5.73
CA HIS A 81 8.55 10.98 -5.82
C HIS A 81 8.33 9.92 -6.89
N ILE A 82 9.02 10.05 -8.01
CA ILE A 82 8.88 9.13 -9.14
C ILE A 82 10.05 8.17 -9.18
N ILE A 83 9.77 6.88 -9.10
CA ILE A 83 10.73 5.82 -9.34
C ILE A 83 10.72 5.53 -10.84
N ALA A 84 11.87 5.78 -11.48
CA ALA A 84 12.13 5.45 -12.88
C ALA A 84 13.09 4.26 -12.94
N TYR A 85 12.83 3.30 -13.81
CA TYR A 85 13.63 2.07 -13.94
C TYR A 85 15.12 2.34 -14.21
N ASN A 86 15.41 3.35 -15.04
CA ASN A 86 16.79 3.80 -15.36
C ASN A 86 16.77 5.25 -15.85
N GLU A 87 17.95 5.81 -16.15
CA GLU A 87 18.08 7.19 -16.59
C GLU A 87 17.37 7.46 -17.94
N THR A 88 17.33 6.48 -18.84
CA THR A 88 16.60 6.61 -20.12
C THR A 88 15.11 6.76 -19.91
N GLU A 89 14.53 5.94 -19.01
CA GLU A 89 13.11 6.05 -18.64
C GLU A 89 12.84 7.38 -17.92
N LYS A 90 13.70 7.82 -17.01
CA LYS A 90 13.57 9.13 -16.36
C LYS A 90 13.50 10.26 -17.39
N GLN A 91 14.40 10.29 -18.37
CA GLN A 91 14.40 11.33 -19.42
C GLN A 91 13.11 11.27 -20.26
N ARG A 92 12.61 10.07 -20.54
CA ARG A 92 11.32 9.88 -21.22
C ARG A 92 10.18 10.44 -20.40
N ILE A 93 10.13 10.14 -19.09
CA ILE A 93 9.11 10.64 -18.17
C ILE A 93 9.14 12.18 -18.09
N VAL A 94 10.33 12.77 -17.93
CA VAL A 94 10.51 14.23 -17.94
C VAL A 94 9.93 14.84 -19.22
N LYS A 95 10.16 14.22 -20.38
CA LYS A 95 9.60 14.69 -21.65
C LYS A 95 8.06 14.62 -21.65
N LEU A 96 7.48 13.53 -21.17
CA LEU A 96 6.02 13.38 -21.08
C LEU A 96 5.40 14.43 -20.15
N LEU A 97 5.98 14.63 -18.97
CA LEU A 97 5.51 15.63 -17.99
C LEU A 97 5.61 17.04 -18.55
N ASN A 98 6.72 17.40 -19.20
CA ASN A 98 6.87 18.71 -19.85
C ASN A 98 5.85 18.91 -20.97
N GLN A 99 5.58 17.91 -21.79
CA GLN A 99 4.55 17.97 -22.85
C GLN A 99 3.15 18.16 -22.29
N ALA A 100 2.89 17.65 -21.09
CA ALA A 100 1.63 17.82 -20.37
C ALA A 100 1.55 19.14 -19.57
N GLY A 101 2.62 19.97 -19.60
CA GLY A 101 2.69 21.23 -18.88
C GLY A 101 2.83 21.06 -17.35
N VAL A 102 3.37 19.92 -16.89
CA VAL A 102 3.60 19.67 -15.47
C VAL A 102 4.87 20.37 -15.01
N ALA A 103 4.77 21.21 -13.98
CA ALA A 103 5.93 21.85 -13.36
C ALA A 103 6.75 20.82 -12.56
N LEU A 104 8.04 20.69 -12.87
CA LEU A 104 8.91 19.69 -12.24
C LEU A 104 9.51 20.13 -10.89
N THR A 105 9.19 21.32 -10.38
CA THR A 105 9.71 21.85 -9.11
C THR A 105 9.38 21.00 -7.90
N ASN A 106 8.23 20.31 -7.94
CA ASN A 106 7.76 19.38 -6.90
C ASN A 106 7.92 17.90 -7.31
N VAL A 107 8.71 17.62 -8.37
CA VAL A 107 8.99 16.25 -8.79
C VAL A 107 10.39 15.86 -8.35
N ASP A 108 10.51 14.75 -7.63
CA ASP A 108 11.77 14.11 -7.25
C ASP A 108 11.89 12.76 -7.97
N PHE A 109 13.03 12.50 -8.60
CA PHE A 109 13.28 11.26 -9.32
C PHE A 109 14.24 10.36 -8.57
N LYS A 110 13.88 9.09 -8.45
CA LYS A 110 14.77 8.00 -8.02
C LYS A 110 14.97 7.01 -9.15
N ILE A 111 16.17 6.46 -9.24
CA ILE A 111 16.51 5.45 -10.25
C ILE A 111 16.64 4.11 -9.56
N TYR A 112 15.57 3.33 -9.59
CA TYR A 112 15.56 1.96 -9.07
C TYR A 112 14.96 1.02 -10.12
N LYS A 113 15.53 -0.15 -10.26
CA LYS A 113 14.84 -1.22 -11.00
C LYS A 113 13.60 -1.63 -10.23
N THR A 114 12.52 -1.84 -10.94
CA THR A 114 11.24 -2.35 -10.45
C THR A 114 10.77 -3.47 -11.35
N ASP A 115 9.96 -4.37 -10.85
CA ASP A 115 9.37 -5.45 -11.65
C ASP A 115 7.98 -5.07 -12.13
N ASP A 116 7.29 -4.16 -11.39
CA ASP A 116 5.95 -3.69 -11.71
C ASP A 116 5.72 -2.27 -11.16
N VAL A 117 4.46 -1.82 -11.10
CA VAL A 117 4.03 -0.44 -10.80
C VAL A 117 3.33 -0.27 -9.45
N TRP A 118 3.10 -1.35 -8.70
CA TRP A 118 2.17 -1.45 -7.57
C TRP A 118 2.82 -0.99 -6.25
N ILE A 119 3.23 0.29 -6.20
CA ILE A 119 3.95 0.87 -5.04
C ILE A 119 3.14 0.84 -3.73
N ARG A 120 1.82 0.71 -3.80
CA ARG A 120 0.97 0.51 -2.61
C ARG A 120 1.33 -0.78 -1.90
N ASP A 121 1.60 -1.84 -2.65
CA ASP A 121 1.79 -3.18 -2.12
C ASP A 121 3.24 -3.47 -1.75
N ASN A 122 4.18 -3.00 -2.57
CA ASN A 122 5.61 -3.24 -2.36
C ASN A 122 6.37 -2.02 -1.82
N GLY A 123 5.70 -0.91 -1.59
CA GLY A 123 6.32 0.35 -1.17
C GLY A 123 6.50 0.47 0.35
N PRO A 124 7.19 1.54 0.78
CA PRO A 124 7.45 1.78 2.19
C PRO A 124 6.17 2.10 2.96
N ILE A 125 5.93 1.40 4.07
CA ILE A 125 4.91 1.83 5.03
C ILE A 125 5.58 2.76 6.03
N TYR A 126 5.14 4.02 6.06
CA TYR A 126 5.68 5.02 6.98
C TYR A 126 4.93 5.01 8.31
N THR A 127 5.70 4.96 9.40
CA THR A 127 5.16 5.01 10.75
C THR A 127 5.98 5.97 11.63
N LYS A 128 5.40 6.42 12.73
CA LYS A 128 6.14 7.19 13.77
C LYS A 128 6.58 6.26 14.89
N ASP A 129 7.83 6.40 15.31
CA ASP A 129 8.34 5.75 16.50
C ASP A 129 7.82 6.43 17.80
N ALA A 130 8.16 5.89 18.97
CA ALA A 130 7.76 6.44 20.26
C ALA A 130 8.28 7.88 20.53
N SER A 131 9.29 8.33 19.79
CA SER A 131 9.84 9.69 19.85
C SER A 131 9.19 10.63 18.83
N GLY A 132 8.27 10.11 17.99
CA GLY A 132 7.60 10.85 16.93
C GLY A 132 8.41 10.96 15.64
N ASN A 133 9.56 10.29 15.53
CA ASN A 133 10.34 10.28 14.31
C ASN A 133 9.64 9.39 13.26
N LEU A 134 9.63 9.86 12.02
CA LEU A 134 9.13 9.07 10.91
C LEU A 134 10.16 8.01 10.51
N VAL A 135 9.75 6.75 10.52
CA VAL A 135 10.55 5.59 10.11
C VAL A 135 9.87 4.89 8.93
N ILE A 136 10.64 4.10 8.20
CA ILE A 136 10.14 3.24 7.13
C ILE A 136 10.03 1.82 7.67
N GLN A 137 8.90 1.18 7.46
CA GLN A 137 8.74 -0.26 7.63
C GLN A 137 8.87 -0.92 6.26
N ASP A 138 9.76 -1.89 6.20
CA ASP A 138 10.08 -2.70 5.03
C ASP A 138 9.48 -4.09 5.26
N TRP A 139 8.20 -4.23 4.92
CA TRP A 139 7.45 -5.48 5.02
C TRP A 139 7.80 -6.40 3.86
N GLY A 140 7.79 -7.70 4.08
CA GLY A 140 8.03 -8.67 3.02
C GLY A 140 7.00 -8.57 1.90
N PHE A 141 7.47 -8.59 0.67
CA PHE A 141 6.65 -8.65 -0.53
C PHE A 141 7.10 -9.80 -1.42
N ASN A 142 6.20 -10.73 -1.71
CA ASN A 142 6.51 -11.94 -2.48
C ASN A 142 5.65 -12.10 -3.75
N GLY A 143 5.31 -11.00 -4.41
CA GLY A 143 4.53 -11.04 -5.65
C GLY A 143 3.12 -11.62 -5.44
N TRP A 144 2.44 -11.17 -4.39
CA TRP A 144 1.10 -11.61 -4.01
C TRP A 144 0.98 -13.12 -3.77
N GLY A 145 2.00 -13.70 -3.14
CA GLY A 145 2.04 -15.13 -2.83
C GLY A 145 2.69 -15.98 -3.92
N GLU A 146 3.75 -15.46 -4.56
CA GLU A 146 4.51 -16.13 -5.62
C GLU A 146 3.62 -16.60 -6.79
N LYS A 147 2.66 -15.73 -7.16
CA LYS A 147 1.72 -16.06 -8.24
C LYS A 147 2.42 -16.06 -9.59
N THR A 148 1.79 -16.74 -10.53
CA THR A 148 2.17 -16.75 -11.94
C THR A 148 1.27 -15.79 -12.70
N ASP A 149 1.82 -15.18 -13.73
CA ASP A 149 1.06 -14.44 -14.73
C ASP A 149 0.20 -15.41 -15.55
N ASP A 150 -1.10 -15.17 -15.61
CA ASP A 150 -2.08 -16.06 -16.25
C ASP A 150 -1.86 -16.20 -17.76
N ASP A 151 -1.35 -15.15 -18.40
CA ASP A 151 -1.13 -15.14 -19.86
C ASP A 151 0.16 -15.85 -20.25
N SER A 152 1.23 -15.65 -19.48
CA SER A 152 2.55 -16.21 -19.77
C SER A 152 2.83 -17.53 -19.05
N GLY A 153 2.17 -17.79 -17.94
CA GLY A 153 2.43 -18.92 -17.03
C GLY A 153 3.78 -18.84 -16.29
N TYR A 154 4.48 -17.68 -16.38
CA TYR A 154 5.72 -17.44 -15.65
C TYR A 154 5.46 -16.78 -14.29
N PRO A 155 6.33 -17.01 -13.28
CA PRO A 155 6.25 -16.31 -12.02
C PRO A 155 6.27 -14.78 -12.23
N ILE A 156 5.44 -14.06 -11.49
CA ILE A 156 5.47 -12.60 -11.46
C ILE A 156 6.75 -12.20 -10.73
N GLY A 157 7.60 -11.40 -11.39
CA GLY A 157 8.81 -10.88 -10.79
C GLY A 157 8.47 -9.89 -9.66
N PHE A 158 9.17 -9.97 -8.55
CA PHE A 158 8.95 -9.10 -7.40
C PHE A 158 10.25 -8.68 -6.68
N GLU A 159 11.37 -9.31 -6.97
CA GLU A 159 12.61 -9.16 -6.20
C GLU A 159 13.19 -7.75 -6.23
N ASN A 160 12.99 -6.99 -7.33
CA ASN A 160 13.38 -5.59 -7.37
C ASN A 160 12.39 -4.71 -6.61
N CYS A 161 11.11 -5.04 -6.64
CA CYS A 161 10.04 -4.34 -5.94
C CYS A 161 10.16 -4.51 -4.42
N ASP A 162 10.46 -5.71 -3.94
CA ASP A 162 10.70 -5.99 -2.52
C ASP A 162 11.84 -5.14 -1.91
N LEU A 163 12.80 -4.72 -2.72
CA LEU A 163 13.93 -3.87 -2.27
C LEU A 163 13.61 -2.37 -2.21
N ILE A 164 12.44 -1.92 -2.63
CA ILE A 164 12.13 -0.49 -2.75
C ILE A 164 12.12 0.24 -1.41
N PRO A 165 11.50 -0.27 -0.32
CA PRO A 165 11.52 0.41 0.96
C PRO A 165 12.94 0.63 1.51
N ALA A 166 13.80 -0.38 1.42
CA ALA A 166 15.19 -0.29 1.85
C ALA A 166 15.99 0.75 1.04
N LYS A 167 15.81 0.79 -0.28
CA LYS A 167 16.47 1.78 -1.16
C LYS A 167 16.01 3.21 -0.84
N ILE A 168 14.72 3.42 -0.63
CA ILE A 168 14.17 4.72 -0.25
C ILE A 168 14.73 5.15 1.10
N GLY A 169 14.78 4.24 2.08
CA GLY A 169 15.33 4.52 3.40
C GLY A 169 16.80 4.95 3.36
N ALA A 170 17.61 4.25 2.57
CA ALA A 170 19.02 4.59 2.37
C ALA A 170 19.18 5.99 1.74
N ASP A 171 18.42 6.31 0.69
CA ASP A 171 18.48 7.60 0.00
C ASP A 171 17.98 8.77 0.86
N GLN A 172 17.00 8.52 1.73
CA GLN A 172 16.47 9.53 2.65
C GLN A 172 17.27 9.62 3.97
N ASN A 173 18.29 8.77 4.15
CA ASN A 173 19.01 8.60 5.43
C ASN A 173 18.03 8.41 6.60
N ARG A 174 17.02 7.56 6.41
CA ARG A 174 15.93 7.30 7.35
C ARG A 174 16.05 5.90 7.91
N THR A 175 15.69 5.73 9.19
CA THR A 175 15.65 4.41 9.81
C THR A 175 14.67 3.51 9.07
N VAL A 176 15.15 2.32 8.69
CA VAL A 176 14.34 1.25 8.10
C VAL A 176 14.20 0.12 9.11
N ILE A 177 12.97 -0.28 9.36
CA ILE A 177 12.62 -1.44 10.19
C ILE A 177 12.35 -2.59 9.22
N ASN A 178 13.30 -3.48 9.08
CA ASN A 178 13.15 -4.66 8.22
C ASN A 178 12.22 -5.68 8.88
N LEU A 179 11.12 -6.00 8.20
CA LEU A 179 10.08 -6.94 8.62
C LEU A 179 9.90 -8.10 7.64
N ASN A 180 10.80 -8.26 6.67
CA ASN A 180 10.69 -9.27 5.60
C ASN A 180 10.56 -10.70 6.15
N GLU A 181 11.30 -11.02 7.21
CA GLU A 181 11.23 -12.33 7.89
C GLU A 181 10.11 -12.38 8.95
N THR A 182 9.45 -11.24 9.23
CA THR A 182 8.40 -11.15 10.25
C THR A 182 7.03 -11.46 9.66
N MET A 183 6.72 -10.87 8.51
CA MET A 183 5.41 -11.00 7.87
C MET A 183 5.45 -10.47 6.44
N ILE A 184 4.88 -11.22 5.52
CA ILE A 184 4.49 -10.71 4.20
C ILE A 184 3.24 -9.85 4.39
N ASN A 185 3.31 -8.57 3.98
CA ASN A 185 2.17 -7.65 4.11
C ASN A 185 2.19 -6.60 3.01
N GLU A 186 1.17 -6.61 2.20
CA GLU A 186 0.94 -5.67 1.12
C GLU A 186 0.15 -4.46 1.66
N GLY A 187 0.52 -3.23 1.28
CA GLY A 187 -0.14 -2.03 1.80
C GLY A 187 -1.62 -1.93 1.45
N GLY A 188 -2.05 -2.49 0.30
CA GLY A 188 -3.46 -2.55 -0.10
C GLY A 188 -4.30 -3.54 0.68
N SER A 189 -3.68 -4.49 1.40
CA SER A 189 -4.36 -5.48 2.23
C SER A 189 -4.85 -4.94 3.57
N VAL A 190 -4.42 -3.74 3.98
CA VAL A 190 -4.75 -3.14 5.28
C VAL A 190 -5.31 -1.73 5.13
N GLU A 191 -6.37 -1.43 5.85
CA GLU A 191 -6.93 -0.09 6.03
C GLU A 191 -6.93 0.28 7.51
N ILE A 192 -6.52 1.50 7.85
CA ILE A 192 -6.54 2.02 9.22
C ILE A 192 -7.39 3.30 9.33
N ASP A 193 -8.09 3.45 10.44
CA ASP A 193 -8.96 4.59 10.70
C ASP A 193 -8.27 5.80 11.33
N GLY A 194 -6.94 5.74 11.56
CA GLY A 194 -6.18 6.77 12.29
C GLY A 194 -6.51 6.86 13.79
N ASN A 195 -7.40 6.01 14.28
CA ASN A 195 -7.82 6.00 15.69
C ASN A 195 -7.60 4.62 16.37
N GLY A 196 -6.81 3.75 15.73
CA GLY A 196 -6.39 2.46 16.29
C GLY A 196 -7.24 1.26 15.88
N THR A 197 -8.07 1.40 14.83
CA THR A 197 -8.77 0.28 14.18
C THR A 197 -8.10 -0.05 12.87
N LEU A 198 -7.93 -1.35 12.59
CA LEU A 198 -7.48 -1.90 11.31
C LEU A 198 -8.59 -2.78 10.72
N MET A 199 -8.81 -2.67 9.43
CA MET A 199 -9.70 -3.53 8.64
C MET A 199 -8.90 -4.27 7.58
N ALA A 200 -9.12 -5.58 7.42
CA ALA A 200 -8.38 -6.42 6.47
C ALA A 200 -9.16 -7.69 6.12
N CYS A 201 -8.79 -8.31 4.99
CA CYS A 201 -9.23 -9.65 4.62
C CYS A 201 -8.20 -10.70 5.05
N LYS A 202 -8.66 -11.80 5.66
CA LYS A 202 -7.78 -12.93 6.03
C LYS A 202 -7.17 -13.60 4.81
N SER A 203 -7.90 -13.63 3.70
CA SER A 203 -7.45 -14.26 2.45
C SER A 203 -6.18 -13.64 1.88
N SER A 204 -5.94 -12.34 2.07
CA SER A 204 -4.75 -11.64 1.59
C SER A 204 -3.60 -11.59 2.61
N ILE A 205 -3.86 -11.92 3.89
CA ILE A 205 -2.84 -11.83 4.95
C ILE A 205 -2.50 -13.20 5.54
N LEU A 206 -3.52 -13.99 5.95
CA LEU A 206 -3.32 -15.27 6.61
C LEU A 206 -3.27 -16.46 5.65
N ASN A 207 -3.26 -16.19 4.35
CA ASN A 207 -3.13 -17.22 3.33
C ASN A 207 -1.74 -17.89 3.41
N ALA A 208 -1.71 -19.19 3.19
CA ALA A 208 -0.47 -19.97 3.24
C ALA A 208 0.57 -19.55 2.20
N ASN A 209 0.15 -18.89 1.13
CA ASN A 209 1.06 -18.33 0.11
C ASN A 209 1.74 -17.00 0.54
N ARG A 210 1.30 -16.37 1.64
CA ARG A 210 1.96 -15.21 2.29
C ARG A 210 2.61 -15.62 3.60
N ASN A 211 1.79 -16.04 4.57
CA ASN A 211 2.21 -16.27 5.95
C ASN A 211 1.80 -17.68 6.41
N PRO A 212 2.50 -18.74 5.93
CA PRO A 212 2.10 -20.12 6.21
C PRO A 212 2.12 -20.42 7.72
N GLY A 213 0.95 -20.85 8.23
CA GLY A 213 0.80 -21.23 9.63
C GLY A 213 0.59 -20.06 10.61
N MET A 214 0.65 -18.81 10.17
CA MET A 214 0.39 -17.65 11.01
C MET A 214 -1.08 -17.62 11.45
N THR A 215 -1.30 -17.48 12.74
CA THR A 215 -2.63 -17.31 13.31
C THR A 215 -3.07 -15.84 13.28
N GLN A 216 -4.39 -15.62 13.32
CA GLN A 216 -4.93 -14.25 13.44
C GLN A 216 -4.37 -13.53 14.68
N ALA A 217 -4.24 -14.21 15.81
CA ALA A 217 -3.72 -13.62 17.04
C ALA A 217 -2.24 -13.19 16.94
N GLU A 218 -1.43 -13.89 16.14
CA GLU A 218 -0.04 -13.50 15.85
C GLU A 218 0.00 -12.28 14.95
N ALA A 219 -0.79 -12.26 13.87
CA ALA A 219 -0.90 -11.08 13.00
C ALA A 219 -1.36 -9.84 13.78
N GLU A 220 -2.36 -9.97 14.66
CA GLU A 220 -2.85 -8.87 15.51
C GLU A 220 -1.76 -8.32 16.43
N LYS A 221 -0.90 -9.17 17.01
CA LYS A 221 0.25 -8.73 17.82
C LYS A 221 1.27 -7.96 16.98
N ILE A 222 1.56 -8.43 15.76
CA ILE A 222 2.47 -7.79 14.82
C ILE A 222 1.91 -6.42 14.44
N PHE A 223 0.67 -6.33 14.01
CA PHE A 223 0.02 -5.06 13.65
C PHE A 223 -0.08 -4.10 14.85
N THR A 224 -0.35 -4.61 16.05
CA THR A 224 -0.35 -3.77 17.25
C THR A 224 1.02 -3.17 17.49
N LYS A 225 2.09 -3.95 17.41
CA LYS A 225 3.45 -3.49 17.63
C LYS A 225 3.90 -2.48 16.57
N TYR A 226 3.64 -2.76 15.30
CA TYR A 226 4.25 -2.03 14.19
C TYR A 226 3.33 -0.99 13.56
N LEU A 227 2.01 -1.13 13.62
CA LEU A 227 1.06 -0.14 13.06
C LEU A 227 0.33 0.65 14.14
N GLY A 228 0.40 0.25 15.42
CA GLY A 228 -0.21 0.96 16.53
C GLY A 228 -1.73 0.77 16.65
N VAL A 229 -2.27 -0.29 16.06
CA VAL A 229 -3.69 -0.62 16.09
C VAL A 229 -3.99 -1.62 17.20
N THR A 230 -5.16 -1.51 17.81
CA THR A 230 -5.58 -2.37 18.93
C THR A 230 -6.99 -2.95 18.76
N HIS A 231 -7.67 -2.56 17.68
CA HIS A 231 -8.98 -3.06 17.30
C HIS A 231 -8.96 -3.52 15.85
N PHE A 232 -9.60 -4.66 15.57
CA PHE A 232 -9.48 -5.33 14.28
C PHE A 232 -10.86 -5.68 13.73
N ILE A 233 -11.08 -5.36 12.46
CA ILE A 233 -12.24 -5.78 11.67
C ILE A 233 -11.71 -6.75 10.63
N TRP A 234 -11.89 -8.05 10.91
CA TRP A 234 -11.47 -9.11 10.01
C TRP A 234 -12.64 -9.58 9.15
N LEU A 235 -12.49 -9.46 7.86
CA LEU A 235 -13.30 -10.15 6.87
C LEU A 235 -12.59 -11.44 6.47
N ASP A 236 -13.32 -12.46 6.05
CA ASP A 236 -12.66 -13.71 5.62
C ASP A 236 -11.99 -13.52 4.24
N GLY A 237 -12.64 -12.74 3.37
CA GLY A 237 -12.20 -12.55 2.01
C GLY A 237 -12.37 -13.81 1.15
N LYS A 238 -11.80 -13.80 -0.05
CA LYS A 238 -11.90 -14.91 -0.99
C LYS A 238 -10.56 -15.14 -1.68
N ALA A 239 -9.79 -16.11 -1.20
CA ALA A 239 -8.53 -16.50 -1.81
C ALA A 239 -8.75 -16.96 -3.27
N GLY A 240 -7.87 -16.54 -4.17
CA GLY A 240 -7.93 -16.87 -5.59
C GLY A 240 -9.00 -16.11 -6.38
N LEU A 241 -9.64 -15.08 -5.80
CA LEU A 241 -10.59 -14.26 -6.54
C LEU A 241 -9.88 -13.40 -7.59
N ASP A 242 -8.79 -12.81 -7.20
CA ASP A 242 -7.91 -11.97 -8.02
C ASP A 242 -6.43 -12.21 -7.64
N ILE A 243 -5.53 -11.44 -8.25
CA ILE A 243 -4.09 -11.53 -7.98
C ILE A 243 -3.75 -11.27 -6.52
N THR A 244 -4.50 -10.42 -5.83
CA THR A 244 -4.26 -9.98 -4.45
C THR A 244 -4.88 -10.91 -3.40
N ASP A 245 -5.68 -11.89 -3.79
CA ASP A 245 -6.54 -12.69 -2.91
C ASP A 245 -7.55 -11.82 -2.13
N MET A 246 -8.08 -10.78 -2.79
CA MET A 246 -9.09 -9.85 -2.29
C MET A 246 -8.55 -8.84 -1.27
N HIS A 247 -7.82 -7.82 -1.76
CA HIS A 247 -7.45 -6.67 -0.94
C HIS A 247 -8.65 -5.85 -0.49
N ILE A 248 -8.57 -5.34 0.73
CA ILE A 248 -9.65 -4.54 1.34
C ILE A 248 -9.85 -3.19 0.63
N ASP A 249 -8.79 -2.56 0.13
CA ASP A 249 -8.81 -1.26 -0.53
C ASP A 249 -9.59 -1.23 -1.85
N GLY A 250 -9.92 -2.40 -2.40
CA GLY A 250 -10.73 -2.55 -3.61
C GLY A 250 -12.23 -2.32 -3.37
N PHE A 251 -12.75 -2.54 -2.14
CA PHE A 251 -14.20 -2.51 -1.88
C PHE A 251 -14.62 -1.87 -0.55
N ALA A 252 -13.72 -1.64 0.41
CA ALA A 252 -14.07 -0.96 1.67
C ALA A 252 -12.89 -0.16 2.21
N ARG A 253 -13.11 1.12 2.57
CA ARG A 253 -12.09 2.02 3.09
C ARG A 253 -12.61 2.90 4.22
N PHE A 254 -11.74 3.32 5.14
CA PHE A 254 -12.09 4.35 6.11
C PHE A 254 -11.99 5.74 5.48
N ALA A 255 -13.09 6.50 5.52
CA ALA A 255 -13.03 7.93 5.24
C ALA A 255 -12.55 8.73 6.47
N ASN A 256 -12.85 8.22 7.67
CA ASN A 256 -12.46 8.78 8.97
C ASN A 256 -12.81 7.74 10.06
N PRO A 257 -12.50 7.99 11.38
CA PRO A 257 -12.75 7.02 12.45
C PRO A 257 -14.21 6.61 12.70
N THR A 258 -15.17 7.19 12.00
CA THR A 258 -16.60 6.91 12.17
C THR A 258 -17.33 6.54 10.89
N THR A 259 -16.65 6.61 9.74
CA THR A 259 -17.29 6.40 8.43
C THR A 259 -16.47 5.44 7.58
N ILE A 260 -17.15 4.42 7.07
CA ILE A 260 -16.62 3.50 6.05
C ILE A 260 -17.26 3.82 4.70
N VAL A 261 -16.45 3.87 3.66
CA VAL A 261 -16.89 3.94 2.27
C VAL A 261 -16.85 2.53 1.69
N THR A 262 -17.93 2.12 1.06
CA THR A 262 -18.04 0.80 0.43
C THR A 262 -19.00 0.86 -0.76
N MET A 263 -19.32 -0.27 -1.35
CA MET A 263 -20.25 -0.38 -2.47
C MET A 263 -21.70 -0.55 -1.99
N ASN A 264 -22.67 -0.40 -2.88
CA ASN A 264 -24.03 -0.87 -2.63
C ASN A 264 -24.05 -2.39 -2.42
N ASP A 265 -25.10 -2.91 -1.79
CA ASP A 265 -25.17 -4.34 -1.45
C ASP A 265 -25.15 -5.25 -2.69
N ASP A 266 -25.92 -4.89 -3.74
CA ASP A 266 -25.90 -5.61 -5.02
C ASP A 266 -24.52 -5.53 -5.70
N ASP A 267 -23.83 -4.38 -5.60
CA ASP A 267 -22.50 -4.16 -6.15
C ASP A 267 -21.41 -4.93 -5.37
N LEU A 268 -21.55 -5.07 -4.05
CA LEU A 268 -20.67 -5.94 -3.25
C LEU A 268 -20.81 -7.42 -3.66
N ALA A 269 -22.06 -7.87 -3.93
CA ALA A 269 -22.31 -9.21 -4.43
C ALA A 269 -21.72 -9.40 -5.86
N GLU A 270 -21.86 -8.40 -6.73
CA GLU A 270 -21.24 -8.41 -8.07
C GLU A 270 -19.71 -8.43 -7.99
N TRP A 271 -19.14 -7.70 -7.01
CA TRP A 271 -17.69 -7.74 -6.69
C TRP A 271 -17.25 -9.05 -6.04
N GLN A 272 -18.18 -9.96 -5.81
CA GLN A 272 -18.01 -11.29 -5.19
C GLN A 272 -17.54 -11.24 -3.73
N VAL A 273 -17.87 -10.17 -3.00
CA VAL A 273 -17.68 -10.14 -1.53
C VAL A 273 -18.61 -11.17 -0.90
N PRO A 274 -18.11 -12.09 -0.04
CA PRO A 274 -18.95 -13.08 0.61
C PRO A 274 -20.06 -12.44 1.46
N ASP A 275 -21.27 -12.98 1.42
CA ASP A 275 -22.40 -12.46 2.21
C ASP A 275 -22.06 -12.35 3.70
N SER A 276 -21.35 -13.36 4.25
CA SER A 276 -20.89 -13.32 5.64
C SER A 276 -19.94 -12.16 5.95
N ASP A 277 -19.19 -11.67 4.98
CA ASP A 277 -18.30 -10.54 5.14
C ASP A 277 -19.04 -9.21 4.99
N ILE A 278 -20.08 -9.15 4.17
CA ILE A 278 -20.99 -8.01 4.10
C ILE A 278 -21.67 -7.83 5.47
N ASP A 279 -22.16 -8.91 6.07
CA ASP A 279 -22.76 -8.89 7.41
C ASP A 279 -21.76 -8.41 8.48
N LYS A 280 -20.51 -8.94 8.47
CA LYS A 280 -19.44 -8.51 9.38
C LYS A 280 -19.08 -7.04 9.19
N LEU A 281 -18.97 -6.56 7.94
CA LEU A 281 -18.66 -5.18 7.62
C LEU A 281 -19.73 -4.24 8.20
N TYR A 282 -21.01 -4.54 8.01
CA TYR A 282 -22.10 -3.70 8.51
C TYR A 282 -22.31 -3.81 10.02
N ALA A 283 -21.94 -4.92 10.63
CA ALA A 283 -21.96 -5.10 12.08
C ALA A 283 -20.72 -4.49 12.77
N ALA A 284 -19.72 -4.05 12.00
CA ALA A 284 -18.46 -3.55 12.53
C ALA A 284 -18.66 -2.33 13.44
N LYS A 285 -17.84 -2.26 14.47
CA LYS A 285 -17.78 -1.15 15.41
C LYS A 285 -16.34 -0.65 15.48
N ASN A 286 -16.16 0.64 15.74
CA ASN A 286 -14.85 1.18 16.01
C ASN A 286 -14.33 0.76 17.41
N LYS A 287 -13.08 1.10 17.73
CA LYS A 287 -12.47 0.73 19.02
C LYS A 287 -13.21 1.23 20.26
N ASN A 288 -14.13 2.20 20.11
CA ASN A 288 -14.96 2.73 21.19
C ASN A 288 -16.32 2.00 21.27
N GLY A 289 -16.54 0.95 20.48
CA GLY A 289 -17.78 0.17 20.43
C GLY A 289 -18.93 0.86 19.67
N MET A 290 -18.67 1.95 18.97
CA MET A 290 -19.67 2.68 18.18
C MET A 290 -19.77 2.12 16.77
N PRO A 291 -21.00 1.94 16.22
CA PRO A 291 -21.17 1.52 14.83
C PRO A 291 -20.64 2.57 13.85
N TYR A 292 -20.19 2.12 12.69
CA TYR A 292 -19.81 3.02 11.60
C TYR A 292 -21.03 3.53 10.82
N THR A 293 -20.89 4.73 10.27
CA THR A 293 -21.76 5.22 9.19
C THR A 293 -21.17 4.73 7.87
N PHE A 294 -22.03 4.36 6.91
CA PHE A 294 -21.60 3.88 5.61
C PHE A 294 -21.96 4.85 4.51
N LEU A 295 -21.00 5.22 3.67
CA LEU A 295 -21.25 5.83 2.37
C LEU A 295 -21.12 4.72 1.31
N LYS A 296 -22.25 4.42 0.64
CA LYS A 296 -22.32 3.37 -0.37
C LYS A 296 -22.24 3.98 -1.77
N ILE A 297 -21.17 3.70 -2.49
CA ILE A 297 -20.90 4.24 -3.84
C ILE A 297 -21.19 3.12 -4.85
N PRO A 298 -21.98 3.38 -5.92
CA PRO A 298 -22.24 2.39 -6.95
C PRO A 298 -20.98 2.04 -7.74
N LEU A 299 -20.91 0.84 -8.30
CA LEU A 299 -19.96 0.51 -9.37
C LEU A 299 -20.25 1.30 -10.64
N THR A 300 -19.39 1.19 -11.67
CA THR A 300 -19.71 1.70 -13.00
C THR A 300 -21.04 1.12 -13.48
N GLN A 301 -21.81 1.91 -14.22
CA GLN A 301 -23.08 1.45 -14.78
C GLN A 301 -22.85 0.35 -15.83
N ASN A 302 -21.77 0.48 -16.59
CA ASN A 302 -21.40 -0.42 -17.67
C ASN A 302 -20.11 -1.17 -17.33
N ASN A 303 -19.88 -2.30 -18.02
CA ASN A 303 -18.57 -2.93 -18.01
C ASN A 303 -17.51 -1.96 -18.58
N VAL A 304 -16.35 -1.95 -17.94
CA VAL A 304 -15.25 -1.07 -18.32
C VAL A 304 -14.77 -1.39 -19.74
N LYS A 305 -14.53 -0.34 -20.51
CA LYS A 305 -13.89 -0.44 -21.82
C LYS A 305 -12.58 0.30 -21.80
N LYS A 306 -11.52 -0.35 -22.24
CA LYS A 306 -10.22 0.29 -22.45
C LYS A 306 -10.30 1.45 -23.44
N THR A 307 -9.26 2.25 -23.50
CA THR A 307 -9.20 3.39 -24.44
C THR A 307 -9.21 2.96 -25.91
N ASP A 308 -8.84 1.71 -26.23
CA ASP A 308 -8.92 1.12 -27.56
C ASP A 308 -10.31 0.51 -27.89
N GLY A 309 -11.26 0.56 -26.93
CA GLY A 309 -12.62 0.04 -27.07
C GLY A 309 -12.81 -1.41 -26.61
N THR A 310 -11.75 -2.12 -26.21
CA THR A 310 -11.85 -3.48 -25.68
C THR A 310 -12.68 -3.50 -24.41
N ASN A 311 -13.72 -4.34 -24.36
CA ASN A 311 -14.57 -4.52 -23.20
C ASN A 311 -13.95 -5.54 -22.24
N LEU A 312 -13.72 -5.17 -20.99
CA LEU A 312 -13.12 -6.04 -19.97
C LEU A 312 -14.09 -7.09 -19.41
N GLY A 313 -15.40 -6.91 -19.62
CA GLY A 313 -16.41 -7.87 -19.18
C GLY A 313 -16.85 -7.70 -17.72
N TYR A 314 -16.29 -6.74 -16.98
CA TYR A 314 -16.61 -6.44 -15.59
C TYR A 314 -16.67 -4.94 -15.30
N LYS A 315 -17.36 -4.59 -14.22
CA LYS A 315 -17.53 -3.20 -13.77
C LYS A 315 -16.33 -2.69 -12.98
N GLY A 316 -16.18 -1.37 -12.90
CA GLY A 316 -15.13 -0.68 -12.18
C GLY A 316 -15.59 -0.18 -10.80
N SER A 317 -14.69 -0.21 -9.82
CA SER A 317 -14.88 0.31 -8.47
C SER A 317 -14.32 1.73 -8.35
N TYR A 318 -15.01 2.59 -7.60
CA TYR A 318 -14.53 3.92 -7.20
C TYR A 318 -13.93 3.94 -5.79
N ILE A 319 -13.95 2.80 -5.08
CA ILE A 319 -13.52 2.73 -3.68
C ILE A 319 -12.00 2.87 -3.57
N ASN A 320 -11.26 2.46 -4.57
CA ASN A 320 -9.79 2.50 -4.61
C ASN A 320 -9.26 3.91 -4.97
N TYR A 321 -9.79 4.97 -4.29
CA TYR A 321 -9.33 6.35 -4.45
C TYR A 321 -8.12 6.64 -3.55
N TYR A 322 -7.38 7.72 -3.83
CA TYR A 322 -6.22 8.15 -3.06
C TYR A 322 -6.43 9.56 -2.48
N ILE A 323 -6.08 9.73 -1.19
CA ILE A 323 -6.25 11.00 -0.48
C ILE A 323 -4.88 11.70 -0.39
N ALA A 324 -4.72 12.79 -1.15
CA ALA A 324 -3.55 13.68 -1.10
C ALA A 324 -3.84 14.96 -0.30
N ASN A 325 -2.86 15.84 -0.11
CA ASN A 325 -3.01 17.06 0.71
C ASN A 325 -4.21 17.93 0.36
N THR A 326 -4.41 18.23 -0.93
CA THR A 326 -5.51 19.09 -1.39
C THR A 326 -6.40 18.44 -2.45
N LYS A 327 -6.09 17.19 -2.78
CA LYS A 327 -6.79 16.43 -3.81
C LYS A 327 -7.26 15.09 -3.27
N VAL A 328 -8.33 14.56 -3.85
CA VAL A 328 -8.67 13.14 -3.77
C VAL A 328 -8.72 12.62 -5.19
N LEU A 329 -7.84 11.69 -5.54
CA LEU A 329 -7.78 11.10 -6.86
C LEU A 329 -8.70 9.87 -6.90
N VAL A 330 -9.71 9.91 -7.75
CA VAL A 330 -10.74 8.86 -7.85
C VAL A 330 -10.60 8.14 -9.19
N PRO A 331 -10.55 6.79 -9.20
CA PRO A 331 -10.55 6.06 -10.46
C PRO A 331 -11.82 6.37 -11.26
N ASN A 332 -11.66 6.74 -12.53
CA ASN A 332 -12.75 7.02 -13.46
C ASN A 332 -12.62 6.14 -14.72
N TYR A 333 -13.75 5.82 -15.32
CA TYR A 333 -13.86 4.80 -16.37
C TYR A 333 -14.53 5.28 -17.66
N ASN A 334 -14.74 6.60 -17.80
CA ASN A 334 -15.58 7.19 -18.84
C ASN A 334 -17.02 6.60 -18.82
N ASP A 335 -17.57 6.51 -17.62
CA ASP A 335 -18.88 5.92 -17.31
C ASP A 335 -19.82 6.98 -16.70
N PRO A 336 -21.14 6.88 -16.89
CA PRO A 336 -22.09 7.81 -16.29
C PRO A 336 -21.97 7.94 -14.76
N ASN A 337 -21.56 6.87 -14.06
CA ASN A 337 -21.38 6.87 -12.61
C ASN A 337 -20.10 7.58 -12.14
N ASP A 338 -19.16 7.95 -13.04
CA ASP A 338 -17.97 8.70 -12.66
C ASP A 338 -18.33 10.01 -11.93
N ALA A 339 -19.24 10.79 -12.50
CA ALA A 339 -19.69 12.05 -11.88
C ALA A 339 -20.42 11.82 -10.55
N VAL A 340 -21.20 10.75 -10.45
CA VAL A 340 -21.94 10.38 -9.23
C VAL A 340 -20.97 10.03 -8.11
N ALA A 341 -20.03 9.13 -8.38
CA ALA A 341 -19.04 8.68 -7.41
C ALA A 341 -18.15 9.86 -6.95
N ASN A 342 -17.66 10.67 -7.90
CA ASN A 342 -16.84 11.84 -7.58
C ASN A 342 -17.61 12.83 -6.68
N ALA A 343 -18.89 13.11 -6.95
CA ALA A 343 -19.70 13.98 -6.13
C ALA A 343 -19.95 13.41 -4.73
N MET A 344 -20.19 12.10 -4.61
CA MET A 344 -20.36 11.42 -3.32
C MET A 344 -19.07 11.49 -2.48
N ILE A 345 -17.91 11.18 -3.07
CA ILE A 345 -16.60 11.26 -2.39
C ILE A 345 -16.29 12.71 -1.99
N GLN A 346 -16.64 13.70 -2.81
CA GLN A 346 -16.46 15.12 -2.48
C GLN A 346 -17.17 15.51 -1.16
N THR A 347 -18.27 14.87 -0.79
CA THR A 347 -18.97 15.14 0.47
C THR A 347 -18.16 14.74 1.71
N LEU A 348 -17.26 13.78 1.57
CA LEU A 348 -16.39 13.31 2.66
C LEU A 348 -15.17 14.24 2.88
N TYR A 349 -14.73 14.91 1.84
CA TYR A 349 -13.52 15.74 1.83
C TYR A 349 -13.81 17.16 1.32
N PRO A 350 -14.59 17.96 2.08
CA PRO A 350 -15.02 19.30 1.63
C PRO A 350 -13.87 20.30 1.49
N ASP A 351 -12.74 20.05 2.13
CA ASP A 351 -11.50 20.83 2.10
C ASP A 351 -10.52 20.40 1.00
N ARG A 352 -10.84 19.34 0.26
CA ARG A 352 -10.06 18.82 -0.86
C ARG A 352 -10.86 18.89 -2.16
N THR A 353 -10.19 18.88 -3.29
CA THR A 353 -10.82 18.78 -4.61
C THR A 353 -10.78 17.34 -5.09
N VAL A 354 -11.92 16.75 -5.36
CA VAL A 354 -12.02 15.43 -5.99
C VAL A 354 -11.70 15.57 -7.48
N VAL A 355 -10.81 14.71 -7.97
CA VAL A 355 -10.37 14.66 -9.37
C VAL A 355 -10.48 13.22 -9.88
N GLY A 356 -11.24 13.04 -10.96
CA GLY A 356 -11.31 11.77 -11.67
C GLY A 356 -10.03 11.50 -12.48
N ILE A 357 -9.46 10.31 -12.31
CA ILE A 357 -8.30 9.83 -13.05
C ILE A 357 -8.75 8.68 -13.94
N ASP A 358 -8.56 8.82 -15.26
CA ASP A 358 -8.85 7.73 -16.20
C ASP A 358 -7.91 6.55 -15.95
N VAL A 359 -8.47 5.46 -15.45
CA VAL A 359 -7.73 4.24 -15.11
C VAL A 359 -8.07 3.06 -16.03
N ARG A 360 -8.82 3.27 -17.11
CA ARG A 360 -9.36 2.18 -17.94
C ARG A 360 -8.31 1.20 -18.43
N ASN A 361 -7.12 1.68 -18.80
CA ASN A 361 -6.02 0.81 -19.25
C ASN A 361 -5.25 0.20 -18.06
N LEU A 362 -5.20 0.88 -16.90
CA LEU A 362 -4.62 0.33 -15.69
C LEU A 362 -5.49 -0.79 -15.12
N TYR A 363 -6.80 -0.61 -15.15
CA TYR A 363 -7.78 -1.52 -14.55
C TYR A 363 -7.78 -2.93 -15.19
N GLU A 364 -7.40 -3.05 -16.47
CA GLU A 364 -7.14 -4.35 -17.12
C GLU A 364 -6.11 -5.19 -16.35
N ASN A 365 -5.18 -4.54 -15.64
CA ASN A 365 -4.10 -5.20 -14.91
C ASN A 365 -4.45 -5.43 -13.42
N GLY A 366 -5.72 -5.28 -13.04
CA GLY A 366 -6.23 -5.68 -11.72
C GLY A 366 -6.20 -4.60 -10.64
N GLY A 367 -5.75 -3.36 -10.92
CA GLY A 367 -5.68 -2.31 -9.92
C GLY A 367 -6.10 -0.93 -10.41
N MET A 368 -6.11 0.03 -9.48
CA MET A 368 -6.59 1.40 -9.72
C MET A 368 -5.67 2.43 -9.06
N VAL A 369 -6.17 3.61 -8.74
CA VAL A 369 -5.38 4.76 -8.27
C VAL A 369 -4.65 4.46 -6.96
N HIS A 370 -5.32 3.90 -5.95
CA HIS A 370 -4.72 3.60 -4.65
C HIS A 370 -3.58 2.59 -4.76
N CYS A 371 -3.77 1.56 -5.57
CA CYS A 371 -2.79 0.49 -5.77
C CYS A 371 -1.44 0.99 -6.33
N VAL A 372 -1.43 2.12 -7.04
CA VAL A 372 -0.23 2.69 -7.68
C VAL A 372 0.28 3.96 -7.01
N THR A 373 -0.20 4.25 -5.80
CA THR A 373 0.20 5.41 -5.00
C THR A 373 0.58 5.01 -3.59
N GLN A 374 1.60 5.67 -3.00
CA GLN A 374 1.98 5.45 -1.60
C GLN A 374 2.32 6.79 -0.95
N GLN A 375 1.66 7.12 0.15
CA GLN A 375 1.88 8.37 0.88
C GLN A 375 3.18 8.34 1.68
N GLN A 376 3.87 9.48 1.69
CA GLN A 376 4.91 9.80 2.65
C GLN A 376 4.39 10.90 3.58
N PRO A 377 4.07 10.62 4.83
CA PRO A 377 3.63 11.63 5.79
C PRO A 377 4.75 12.64 6.15
N LYS A 378 4.34 13.79 6.71
CA LYS A 378 5.25 14.78 7.30
C LYS A 378 5.77 14.37 8.67
#